data_519e4fdb2ba9ab4bd79437c4fc2a5b3e
#
_entry.id   519e4fdb2ba9ab4bd79437c4fc2a5b3e
#
_cell.length_a   1.000
_cell.length_b   1.000
_cell.length_c   1.000
_cell.angle_alpha   90.00
_cell.angle_beta   90.00
_cell.angle_gamma   90.00
#
_symmetry.space_group_name_H-M   'P 1'
#
loop_
_entity.id
_entity.type
_entity.pdbx_description
1 polymer ?
#
loop_
_entity_poly.entity_id
_entity_poly.type
_entity_poly.pdbx_seq_one_letter_code
_entity_poly.pdbx_strand_id
1 'polypeptide(L)'
;MKKTLVSLFVLFTAILASAQSRQDVEKLRTEVESNLVENILPFWLNNAVDPDGGFHGAIGIDGKAIKGAERGTLTTARILWTFARAYRQYGLEEYKVMADYAAENLINNCIDKKYGGLFWAIDGDGAVKDGTKMTYATAFGIYSLSEHFRATGNRKSLDTAIELGAKTFVCGVNKDR
;
A
#
# COMPACT_ATOMS: atom_id res chain seq x y z
N MET A 1 -0.86 60.00 -1.97
CA MET A 1 -2.02 59.35 -1.31
C MET A 1 -2.74 58.32 -2.18
N LYS A 2 -3.16 58.61 -3.43
CA LYS A 2 -3.89 57.59 -4.26
C LYS A 2 -3.08 56.32 -4.54
N LYS A 3 -1.78 56.41 -4.81
CA LYS A 3 -0.90 55.23 -5.09
C LYS A 3 -0.71 54.32 -3.86
N THR A 4 -0.60 54.88 -2.67
CA THR A 4 -0.48 54.14 -1.40
C THR A 4 -1.78 53.41 -1.06
N LEU A 5 -2.93 53.96 -1.34
CA LEU A 5 -4.23 53.34 -1.11
C LEU A 5 -4.44 52.11 -2.04
N VAL A 6 -4.07 52.24 -3.31
CA VAL A 6 -4.15 51.16 -4.29
C VAL A 6 -3.21 50.02 -3.91
N SER A 7 -1.98 50.32 -3.49
CA SER A 7 -1.02 49.26 -3.03
C SER A 7 -1.52 48.52 -1.78
N LEU A 8 -2.13 49.22 -0.82
CA LEU A 8 -2.73 48.60 0.36
C LEU A 8 -3.92 47.71 -0.01
N PHE A 9 -4.75 48.14 -0.96
CA PHE A 9 -5.89 47.33 -1.42
C PHE A 9 -5.46 46.04 -2.13
N VAL A 10 -4.45 46.13 -3.02
CA VAL A 10 -3.88 44.93 -3.71
C VAL A 10 -3.25 43.97 -2.71
N LEU A 11 -2.53 44.48 -1.71
CA LEU A 11 -1.94 43.64 -0.66
C LEU A 11 -3.03 42.94 0.16
N PHE A 12 -4.10 43.64 0.51
CA PHE A 12 -5.21 43.10 1.28
C PHE A 12 -5.98 42.02 0.50
N THR A 13 -6.23 42.22 -0.80
CA THR A 13 -6.88 41.20 -1.65
C THR A 13 -6.00 39.96 -1.84
N ALA A 14 -4.69 40.13 -1.97
CA ALA A 14 -3.75 38.98 -2.05
C ALA A 14 -3.73 38.17 -0.76
N ILE A 15 -3.79 38.79 0.42
CA ILE A 15 -3.86 38.12 1.72
C ILE A 15 -5.18 37.35 1.86
N LEU A 16 -6.30 37.94 1.46
CA LEU A 16 -7.62 37.28 1.50
C LEU A 16 -7.67 36.07 0.56
N ALA A 17 -7.15 36.18 -0.65
CA ALA A 17 -7.08 35.08 -1.61
C ALA A 17 -6.20 33.90 -1.08
N SER A 18 -5.09 34.23 -0.43
CA SER A 18 -4.22 33.23 0.19
C SER A 18 -4.88 32.53 1.38
N ALA A 19 -5.67 33.25 2.17
CA ALA A 19 -6.40 32.69 3.30
C ALA A 19 -7.51 31.75 2.83
N GLN A 20 -8.26 32.13 1.79
CA GLN A 20 -9.28 31.28 1.18
C GLN A 20 -8.69 29.97 0.64
N SER A 21 -7.58 30.05 -0.10
CA SER A 21 -6.88 28.88 -0.63
C SER A 21 -6.43 27.90 0.47
N ARG A 22 -5.98 28.41 1.62
CA ARG A 22 -5.61 27.56 2.77
C ARG A 22 -6.82 26.88 3.39
N GLN A 23 -7.94 27.56 3.53
CA GLN A 23 -9.18 26.98 4.05
C GLN A 23 -9.70 25.87 3.13
N ASP A 24 -9.66 26.09 1.81
CA ASP A 24 -10.08 25.07 0.83
C ASP A 24 -9.20 23.83 0.90
N VAL A 25 -7.88 23.98 1.06
CA VAL A 25 -6.94 22.86 1.24
C VAL A 25 -7.21 22.10 2.53
N GLU A 26 -7.41 22.78 3.66
CA GLU A 26 -7.71 22.13 4.93
C GLU A 26 -9.07 21.41 4.89
N LYS A 27 -10.07 21.99 4.26
CA LYS A 27 -11.36 21.33 4.05
C LYS A 27 -11.21 20.06 3.23
N LEU A 28 -10.52 20.14 2.09
CA LEU A 28 -10.26 18.97 1.23
C LEU A 28 -9.47 17.89 1.98
N ARG A 29 -8.46 18.28 2.75
CA ARG A 29 -7.69 17.35 3.59
C ARG A 29 -8.59 16.61 4.57
N THR A 30 -9.46 17.31 5.28
CA THR A 30 -10.39 16.71 6.23
C THR A 30 -11.36 15.74 5.53
N GLU A 31 -11.91 16.13 4.38
CA GLU A 31 -12.81 15.27 3.60
C GLU A 31 -12.11 13.99 3.10
N VAL A 32 -10.88 14.12 2.61
CA VAL A 32 -10.08 12.97 2.15
C VAL A 32 -9.72 12.05 3.32
N GLU A 33 -9.30 12.61 4.46
CA GLU A 33 -8.94 11.83 5.64
C GLU A 33 -10.15 11.11 6.23
N SER A 34 -11.30 11.79 6.36
CA SER A 34 -12.56 11.17 6.79
C SER A 34 -12.96 10.01 5.87
N ASN A 35 -12.93 10.21 4.56
CA ASN A 35 -13.24 9.15 3.61
C ASN A 35 -12.26 7.96 3.70
N LEU A 36 -10.97 8.22 3.92
CA LEU A 36 -9.98 7.16 4.11
C LEU A 36 -10.27 6.34 5.37
N VAL A 37 -10.49 7.01 6.51
CA VAL A 37 -10.61 6.36 7.83
C VAL A 37 -11.98 5.76 8.06
N GLU A 38 -13.05 6.39 7.55
CA GLU A 38 -14.43 5.97 7.80
C GLU A 38 -14.99 5.01 6.74
N ASN A 39 -14.43 5.02 5.53
CA ASN A 39 -14.95 4.22 4.43
C ASN A 39 -13.89 3.25 3.84
N ILE A 40 -12.74 3.76 3.38
CA ILE A 40 -11.80 2.95 2.60
C ILE A 40 -11.11 1.90 3.48
N LEU A 41 -10.47 2.30 4.57
CA LEU A 41 -9.76 1.35 5.44
C LEU A 41 -10.71 0.32 6.08
N PRO A 42 -11.88 0.71 6.63
CA PRO A 42 -12.85 -0.26 7.14
C PRO A 42 -13.36 -1.24 6.06
N PHE A 43 -13.60 -0.76 4.83
CA PHE A 43 -14.00 -1.66 3.73
C PHE A 43 -12.98 -2.78 3.54
N TRP A 44 -11.69 -2.46 3.45
CA TRP A 44 -10.63 -3.45 3.25
C TRP A 44 -10.43 -4.33 4.49
N LEU A 45 -10.51 -3.79 5.69
CA LEU A 45 -10.44 -4.58 6.93
C LEU A 45 -11.52 -5.66 6.99
N ASN A 46 -12.74 -5.31 6.60
CA ASN A 46 -13.89 -6.17 6.76
C ASN A 46 -14.10 -7.15 5.60
N ASN A 47 -13.58 -6.85 4.41
CA ASN A 47 -13.94 -7.60 3.20
C ASN A 47 -12.75 -8.21 2.45
N ALA A 48 -11.50 -7.84 2.77
CA ALA A 48 -10.36 -8.27 1.96
C ALA A 48 -9.86 -9.66 2.30
N VAL A 49 -9.92 -10.06 3.58
CA VAL A 49 -9.37 -11.33 4.07
C VAL A 49 -10.27 -12.48 3.62
N ASP A 50 -9.64 -13.50 3.01
CA ASP A 50 -10.32 -14.75 2.68
C ASP A 50 -10.18 -15.73 3.86
N PRO A 51 -11.30 -16.29 4.38
CA PRO A 51 -11.27 -17.28 5.44
C PRO A 51 -10.43 -18.52 5.10
N ASP A 52 -10.33 -18.85 3.82
CA ASP A 52 -9.52 -19.98 3.32
C ASP A 52 -8.02 -19.64 3.21
N GLY A 53 -7.62 -18.42 3.56
CA GLY A 53 -6.24 -17.95 3.62
C GLY A 53 -5.92 -16.82 2.62
N GLY A 54 -5.08 -15.89 3.05
CA GLY A 54 -4.67 -14.74 2.24
C GLY A 54 -5.80 -13.72 2.01
N PHE A 55 -5.86 -13.20 0.80
CA PHE A 55 -6.82 -12.17 0.42
C PHE A 55 -7.65 -12.61 -0.79
N HIS A 56 -8.90 -12.19 -0.84
CA HIS A 56 -9.76 -12.40 -2.00
C HIS A 56 -9.14 -11.81 -3.28
N GLY A 57 -9.23 -12.55 -4.38
CA GLY A 57 -8.70 -12.09 -5.67
C GLY A 57 -9.49 -10.92 -6.27
N ALA A 58 -10.79 -10.89 -6.03
CA ALA A 58 -11.67 -9.79 -6.42
C ALA A 58 -12.88 -9.69 -5.49
N ILE A 59 -13.37 -8.46 -5.32
CA ILE A 59 -14.55 -8.13 -4.52
C ILE A 59 -15.51 -7.34 -5.43
N GLY A 60 -16.76 -7.73 -5.47
CA GLY A 60 -17.80 -7.06 -6.25
C GLY A 60 -18.17 -5.70 -5.64
N ILE A 61 -18.93 -4.92 -6.38
CA ILE A 61 -19.43 -3.61 -5.94
C ILE A 61 -20.39 -3.73 -4.73
N ASP A 62 -20.94 -4.92 -4.52
CA ASP A 62 -21.79 -5.26 -3.36
C ASP A 62 -20.97 -5.67 -2.12
N GLY A 63 -19.64 -5.56 -2.17
CA GLY A 63 -18.73 -5.95 -1.09
C GLY A 63 -18.49 -7.45 -0.98
N LYS A 64 -19.06 -8.29 -1.87
CA LYS A 64 -18.89 -9.74 -1.78
C LYS A 64 -17.71 -10.23 -2.61
N ALA A 65 -17.02 -11.22 -2.06
CA ALA A 65 -15.94 -11.91 -2.76
C ALA A 65 -16.43 -12.62 -4.03
N ILE A 66 -15.68 -12.46 -5.11
CA ILE A 66 -15.93 -13.19 -6.36
C ILE A 66 -15.19 -14.52 -6.28
N LYS A 67 -15.96 -15.61 -6.15
CA LYS A 67 -15.41 -16.95 -5.98
C LYS A 67 -14.55 -17.35 -7.20
N GLY A 68 -13.35 -17.87 -6.91
CA GLY A 68 -12.42 -18.36 -7.94
C GLY A 68 -11.67 -17.27 -8.70
N ALA A 69 -11.81 -16.00 -8.28
CA ALA A 69 -11.00 -14.92 -8.84
C ALA A 69 -9.51 -15.14 -8.53
N GLU A 70 -8.67 -14.82 -9.51
CA GLU A 70 -7.22 -14.94 -9.38
C GLU A 70 -6.68 -14.02 -8.28
N ARG A 71 -5.83 -14.56 -7.42
CA ARG A 71 -5.21 -13.83 -6.31
C ARG A 71 -3.85 -13.28 -6.71
N GLY A 72 -3.83 -12.04 -7.16
CA GLY A 72 -2.60 -11.36 -7.52
C GLY A 72 -1.74 -11.01 -6.31
N THR A 73 -0.47 -11.39 -6.31
CA THR A 73 0.46 -11.12 -5.20
C THR A 73 0.73 -9.63 -5.03
N LEU A 74 0.62 -8.86 -6.10
CA LEU A 74 0.69 -7.40 -6.08
C LEU A 74 -0.38 -6.78 -5.16
N THR A 75 -1.58 -7.36 -5.13
CA THR A 75 -2.66 -6.90 -4.23
C THR A 75 -2.27 -7.10 -2.78
N THR A 76 -1.71 -8.27 -2.43
CA THR A 76 -1.18 -8.53 -1.08
C THR A 76 -0.11 -7.51 -0.68
N ALA A 77 0.84 -7.19 -1.57
CA ALA A 77 1.86 -6.19 -1.30
C ALA A 77 1.26 -4.78 -1.07
N ARG A 78 0.25 -4.40 -1.83
CA ARG A 78 -0.43 -3.11 -1.66
C ARG A 78 -1.23 -3.04 -0.36
N ILE A 79 -1.93 -4.10 0.02
CA ILE A 79 -2.63 -4.19 1.30
C ILE A 79 -1.62 -4.05 2.44
N LEU A 80 -0.51 -4.79 2.39
CA LEU A 80 0.57 -4.67 3.37
C LEU A 80 1.05 -3.23 3.55
N TRP A 81 1.38 -2.56 2.44
CA TRP A 81 1.85 -1.18 2.52
C TRP A 81 0.81 -0.24 3.11
N THR A 82 -0.45 -0.37 2.66
CA THR A 82 -1.55 0.48 3.11
C THR A 82 -1.75 0.39 4.61
N PHE A 83 -1.84 -0.83 5.16
CA PHE A 83 -2.09 -1.00 6.58
C PHE A 83 -0.87 -0.75 7.45
N ALA A 84 0.35 -1.06 6.99
CA ALA A 84 1.56 -0.66 7.67
C ALA A 84 1.69 0.87 7.76
N ARG A 85 1.36 1.58 6.66
CA ARG A 85 1.35 3.04 6.64
C ARG A 85 0.24 3.63 7.51
N ALA A 86 -0.95 3.03 7.49
CA ALA A 86 -2.08 3.44 8.34
C ALA A 86 -1.75 3.24 9.83
N TYR A 87 -1.16 2.10 10.21
CA TYR A 87 -0.69 1.87 11.57
C TYR A 87 0.31 2.92 12.01
N ARG A 88 1.31 3.23 11.19
CA ARG A 88 2.30 4.27 11.50
C ARG A 88 1.70 5.68 11.61
N GLN A 89 0.59 5.95 10.95
CA GLN A 89 -0.10 7.24 10.98
C GLN A 89 -1.07 7.38 12.16
N TYR A 90 -1.85 6.33 12.43
CA TYR A 90 -2.98 6.38 13.35
C TYR A 90 -2.77 5.57 14.63
N GLY A 91 -1.82 4.64 14.67
CA GLY A 91 -1.49 3.84 15.85
C GLY A 91 -2.54 2.80 16.23
N LEU A 92 -3.53 2.50 15.37
CA LEU A 92 -4.60 1.56 15.68
C LEU A 92 -4.12 0.12 15.49
N GLU A 93 -4.28 -0.71 16.53
CA GLU A 93 -3.78 -2.09 16.56
C GLU A 93 -4.40 -2.96 15.45
N GLU A 94 -5.64 -2.73 15.07
CA GLU A 94 -6.29 -3.43 13.96
C GLU A 94 -5.54 -3.27 12.62
N TYR A 95 -4.94 -2.11 12.37
CA TYR A 95 -4.13 -1.87 11.17
C TYR A 95 -2.81 -2.64 11.23
N LYS A 96 -2.23 -2.75 12.44
CA LYS A 96 -1.03 -3.56 12.66
C LYS A 96 -1.31 -5.04 12.41
N VAL A 97 -2.39 -5.56 12.96
CA VAL A 97 -2.82 -6.97 12.77
C VAL A 97 -2.99 -7.28 11.29
N MET A 98 -3.66 -6.40 10.54
CA MET A 98 -3.81 -6.58 9.09
C MET A 98 -2.47 -6.49 8.35
N ALA A 99 -1.59 -5.58 8.74
CA ALA A 99 -0.27 -5.47 8.14
C ALA A 99 0.61 -6.70 8.42
N ASP A 100 0.62 -7.18 9.67
CA ASP A 100 1.35 -8.39 10.06
C ASP A 100 0.85 -9.60 9.26
N TYR A 101 -0.47 -9.78 9.16
CA TYR A 101 -1.09 -10.85 8.36
C TYR A 101 -0.70 -10.77 6.88
N ALA A 102 -0.76 -9.58 6.29
CA ALA A 102 -0.36 -9.36 4.91
C ALA A 102 1.13 -9.63 4.68
N ALA A 103 2.00 -9.25 5.64
CA ALA A 103 3.43 -9.51 5.58
C ALA A 103 3.72 -11.01 5.64
N GLU A 104 3.07 -11.74 6.54
CA GLU A 104 3.22 -13.19 6.64
C GLU A 104 2.76 -13.88 5.37
N ASN A 105 1.60 -13.52 4.83
CA ASN A 105 1.10 -14.08 3.58
C ASN A 105 2.05 -13.79 2.42
N LEU A 106 2.52 -12.54 2.27
CA LEU A 106 3.47 -12.15 1.23
C LEU A 106 4.77 -12.97 1.33
N ILE A 107 5.36 -13.04 2.52
CA ILE A 107 6.64 -13.74 2.76
C ILE A 107 6.51 -15.24 2.55
N ASN A 108 5.44 -15.86 3.03
CA ASN A 108 5.33 -17.31 3.03
C ASN A 108 4.83 -17.87 1.70
N ASN A 109 3.91 -17.19 1.02
CA ASN A 109 3.16 -17.72 -0.11
C ASN A 109 3.48 -17.04 -1.45
N CYS A 110 3.85 -15.73 -1.45
CA CYS A 110 3.98 -14.98 -2.69
C CYS A 110 5.40 -14.92 -3.25
N ILE A 111 6.42 -15.16 -2.42
CA ILE A 111 7.84 -15.08 -2.78
C ILE A 111 8.39 -16.42 -3.22
N ASP A 112 9.03 -16.46 -4.39
CA ASP A 112 9.82 -17.61 -4.81
C ASP A 112 11.10 -17.72 -3.98
N LYS A 113 11.13 -18.70 -3.09
CA LYS A 113 12.27 -18.92 -2.18
C LYS A 113 13.53 -19.36 -2.93
N LYS A 114 13.38 -20.02 -4.07
CA LYS A 114 14.49 -20.58 -4.85
C LYS A 114 15.14 -19.52 -5.74
N TYR A 115 14.33 -18.80 -6.52
CA TYR A 115 14.84 -17.88 -7.55
C TYR A 115 14.65 -16.41 -7.21
N GLY A 116 13.94 -16.10 -6.13
CA GLY A 116 13.57 -14.73 -5.76
C GLY A 116 12.43 -14.17 -6.60
N GLY A 117 12.02 -12.95 -6.27
CA GLY A 117 10.88 -12.28 -6.89
C GLY A 117 9.54 -12.78 -6.39
N LEU A 118 8.48 -12.06 -6.76
CA LEU A 118 7.10 -12.45 -6.47
C LEU A 118 6.54 -13.24 -7.65
N PHE A 119 5.82 -14.32 -7.37
CA PHE A 119 4.93 -14.94 -8.33
C PHE A 119 3.84 -13.93 -8.74
N TRP A 120 3.31 -14.08 -9.95
CA TRP A 120 2.24 -13.19 -10.40
C TRP A 120 0.94 -13.46 -9.67
N ALA A 121 0.56 -14.72 -9.56
CA ALA A 121 -0.65 -15.14 -8.86
C ALA A 121 -0.47 -16.44 -8.08
N ILE A 122 -1.21 -16.53 -6.98
CA ILE A 122 -1.37 -17.73 -6.14
C ILE A 122 -2.86 -18.07 -6.04
N ASP A 123 -3.16 -19.30 -5.62
CA ASP A 123 -4.52 -19.70 -5.23
C ASP A 123 -4.75 -19.56 -3.71
N GLY A 124 -5.90 -20.07 -3.24
CA GLY A 124 -6.31 -19.98 -1.84
C GLY A 124 -5.39 -20.69 -0.87
N ASP A 125 -4.82 -21.80 -1.31
CA ASP A 125 -3.93 -22.63 -0.51
C ASP A 125 -2.48 -22.12 -0.55
N GLY A 126 -2.23 -21.02 -1.27
CA GLY A 126 -0.89 -20.47 -1.46
C GLY A 126 -0.09 -21.19 -2.54
N ALA A 127 -0.70 -22.13 -3.29
CA ALA A 127 -0.04 -22.76 -4.41
C ALA A 127 0.11 -21.76 -5.59
N VAL A 128 1.21 -21.90 -6.32
CA VAL A 128 1.52 -21.02 -7.43
C VAL A 128 0.58 -21.29 -8.60
N LYS A 129 -0.25 -20.32 -8.95
CA LYS A 129 -1.15 -20.35 -10.10
C LYS A 129 -0.49 -19.80 -11.37
N ASP A 130 0.21 -18.69 -11.22
CA ASP A 130 1.02 -18.11 -12.28
C ASP A 130 2.42 -17.76 -11.72
N GLY A 131 3.43 -18.48 -12.19
CA GLY A 131 4.83 -18.33 -11.79
C GLY A 131 5.56 -17.19 -12.48
N THR A 132 4.91 -16.43 -13.37
CA THR A 132 5.50 -15.28 -14.06
C THR A 132 6.01 -14.27 -13.02
N LYS A 133 7.19 -13.72 -13.27
CA LYS A 133 7.82 -12.73 -12.38
C LYS A 133 7.94 -11.39 -13.07
N MET A 134 7.19 -10.44 -12.54
CA MET A 134 7.26 -9.06 -12.99
C MET A 134 8.11 -8.26 -12.00
N THR A 135 9.14 -7.56 -12.51
CA THR A 135 9.96 -6.66 -11.68
C THR A 135 9.11 -5.65 -10.92
N TYR A 136 8.03 -5.19 -11.54
CA TYR A 136 7.03 -4.31 -10.94
C TYR A 136 6.41 -4.91 -9.65
N ALA A 137 5.95 -6.16 -9.69
CA ALA A 137 5.38 -6.82 -8.52
C ALA A 137 6.43 -7.00 -7.40
N THR A 138 7.65 -7.41 -7.78
CA THR A 138 8.76 -7.54 -6.82
C THR A 138 9.13 -6.20 -6.18
N ALA A 139 9.14 -5.10 -6.93
CA ALA A 139 9.39 -3.77 -6.40
C ALA A 139 8.33 -3.36 -5.36
N PHE A 140 7.06 -3.69 -5.59
CA PHE A 140 6.01 -3.48 -4.59
C PHE A 140 6.18 -4.36 -3.35
N GLY A 141 6.66 -5.59 -3.50
CA GLY A 141 7.03 -6.45 -2.38
C GLY A 141 8.11 -5.82 -1.49
N ILE A 142 9.20 -5.36 -2.10
CA ILE A 142 10.28 -4.66 -1.39
C ILE A 142 9.75 -3.40 -0.69
N TYR A 143 8.97 -2.59 -1.41
CA TYR A 143 8.39 -1.35 -0.92
C TYR A 143 7.50 -1.58 0.31
N SER A 144 6.61 -2.55 0.23
CA SER A 144 5.66 -2.87 1.30
C SER A 144 6.33 -3.47 2.54
N LEU A 145 7.26 -4.40 2.36
CA LEU A 145 8.03 -4.99 3.47
C LEU A 145 8.91 -3.95 4.17
N SER A 146 9.46 -3.00 3.42
CA SER A 146 10.23 -1.88 3.98
C SER A 146 9.35 -0.97 4.83
N GLU A 147 8.12 -0.65 4.39
CA GLU A 147 7.18 0.15 5.18
C GLU A 147 6.69 -0.63 6.41
N HIS A 148 6.49 -1.94 6.31
CA HIS A 148 6.13 -2.78 7.45
C HIS A 148 7.22 -2.76 8.52
N PHE A 149 8.50 -2.88 8.13
CA PHE A 149 9.61 -2.71 9.06
C PHE A 149 9.61 -1.32 9.71
N ARG A 150 9.39 -0.26 8.93
CA ARG A 150 9.34 1.11 9.47
C ARG A 150 8.20 1.33 10.46
N ALA A 151 7.09 0.64 10.27
CA ALA A 151 5.90 0.75 11.10
C ALA A 151 6.00 -0.08 12.39
N THR A 152 6.59 -1.27 12.32
CA THR A 152 6.52 -2.29 13.38
C THR A 152 7.86 -2.69 13.98
N GLY A 153 8.97 -2.38 13.32
CA GLY A 153 10.30 -2.88 13.68
C GLY A 153 10.56 -4.34 13.29
N ASN A 154 9.67 -4.98 12.52
CA ASN A 154 9.78 -6.39 12.17
C ASN A 154 11.01 -6.68 11.29
N ARG A 155 12.04 -7.27 11.89
CA ARG A 155 13.33 -7.55 11.22
C ARG A 155 13.18 -8.54 10.07
N LYS A 156 12.29 -9.54 10.16
CA LYS A 156 12.04 -10.51 9.08
C LYS A 156 11.59 -9.80 7.80
N SER A 157 10.76 -8.77 7.93
CA SER A 157 10.32 -7.96 6.76
C SER A 157 11.48 -7.20 6.12
N LEU A 158 12.34 -6.58 6.92
CA LEU A 158 13.52 -5.89 6.39
C LEU A 158 14.48 -6.85 5.69
N ASP A 159 14.82 -7.96 6.34
CA ASP A 159 15.77 -8.94 5.80
C ASP A 159 15.23 -9.54 4.48
N THR A 160 13.92 -9.83 4.42
CA THR A 160 13.26 -10.30 3.19
C THR A 160 13.28 -9.24 2.08
N ALA A 161 13.04 -7.96 2.42
CA ALA A 161 13.11 -6.87 1.44
C ALA A 161 14.52 -6.72 0.83
N ILE A 162 15.56 -6.82 1.67
CA ILE A 162 16.96 -6.79 1.23
C ILE A 162 17.29 -7.98 0.32
N GLU A 163 16.86 -9.18 0.71
CA GLU A 163 17.08 -10.40 -0.08
C GLU A 163 16.40 -10.31 -1.47
N LEU A 164 15.13 -9.85 -1.51
CA LEU A 164 14.41 -9.62 -2.76
C LEU A 164 15.14 -8.63 -3.67
N GLY A 165 15.61 -7.52 -3.10
CA GLY A 165 16.38 -6.52 -3.84
C GLY A 165 17.66 -7.09 -4.42
N ALA A 166 18.45 -7.77 -3.61
CA ALA A 166 19.72 -8.38 -4.04
C ALA A 166 19.51 -9.40 -5.17
N LYS A 167 18.54 -10.32 -5.04
CA LYS A 167 18.25 -11.33 -6.07
C LYS A 167 17.72 -10.70 -7.36
N THR A 168 16.89 -9.67 -7.29
CA THR A 168 16.30 -9.03 -8.46
C THR A 168 17.35 -8.27 -9.28
N PHE A 169 18.23 -7.51 -8.63
CA PHE A 169 19.27 -6.73 -9.30
C PHE A 169 20.41 -7.62 -9.82
N VAL A 170 20.84 -8.63 -9.08
CA VAL A 170 21.90 -9.53 -9.52
C VAL A 170 21.47 -10.38 -10.73
N CYS A 171 20.25 -10.89 -10.74
CA CYS A 171 19.73 -11.63 -11.89
C CYS A 171 19.49 -10.76 -13.13
N GLY A 172 19.18 -9.47 -12.96
CA GLY A 172 18.98 -8.52 -14.08
C GLY A 172 20.28 -8.15 -14.80
N VAL A 173 21.38 -8.09 -14.08
CA VAL A 173 22.69 -7.67 -14.63
C VAL A 173 23.38 -8.80 -15.44
N ASN A 174 23.03 -10.06 -15.18
CA ASN A 174 23.68 -11.20 -15.86
C ASN A 174 22.96 -11.70 -17.13
N LYS A 175 21.88 -11.07 -17.60
CA LYS A 175 21.20 -11.45 -18.85
C LYS A 175 21.76 -10.81 -20.11
N ASP A 176 22.69 -9.87 -19.98
CA ASP A 176 23.33 -9.16 -21.12
C ASP A 176 24.83 -9.49 -21.29
N ARG A 177 25.24 -10.72 -20.91
CA ARG A 177 26.57 -11.26 -21.21
C ARG A 177 26.51 -12.63 -21.85
#